data_3dd8af10ae6c101beb82bf82d1f1a9b0
#
_entry.id   3dd8af10ae6c101beb82bf82d1f1a9b0
#
_cell.length_a   1.000
_cell.length_b   1.000
_cell.length_c   1.000
_cell.angle_alpha   90.00
_cell.angle_beta   90.00
_cell.angle_gamma   90.00
#
_symmetry.space_group_name_H-M   'P 1'
#
loop_
_entity.id
_entity.type
_entity.pdbx_description
1 polymer ?
#
loop_
_entity_poly.entity_id
_entity_poly.type
_entity_poly.pdbx_seq_one_letter_code
_entity_poly.pdbx_strand_id
1 'polypeptide(L)'
;RVMASLYGMTAHAGFGWADTDIAHTILSEGRRCIRLLDTVATRLGYNVLYGFTDSAFIQVPQEDALTLSARVTEAVQQATGNKQLFAELEAYIPYWFFEKKNKYAGMVSWPPEDAGKMKTANFLKGSSLAPISKVAERTALTLICQGENEAIVREAILKLALPVRKGEVNLKEVTK
;
A
#
# COMPACT_ATOMS: atom_id res chain seq x y z
N ARG A 1 -9.88 3.63 13.61
CA ARG A 1 -10.77 4.61 12.90
C ARG A 1 -11.07 5.84 13.74
N VAL A 2 -11.34 5.72 15.04
CA VAL A 2 -11.65 6.86 15.95
C VAL A 2 -10.51 7.90 15.95
N MET A 3 -9.24 7.48 16.01
CA MET A 3 -8.09 8.41 16.03
C MET A 3 -7.97 9.25 14.76
N ALA A 4 -8.20 8.66 13.57
CA ALA A 4 -8.19 9.41 12.31
C ALA A 4 -9.35 10.43 12.24
N SER A 5 -10.49 10.10 12.83
CA SER A 5 -11.63 11.02 12.93
C SER A 5 -11.34 12.18 13.88
N LEU A 6 -10.67 11.94 15.01
CA LEU A 6 -10.25 12.99 15.96
C LEU A 6 -9.29 13.98 15.28
N TYR A 7 -8.27 13.47 14.55
CA TYR A 7 -7.39 14.34 13.76
C TYR A 7 -8.19 15.18 12.74
N GLY A 8 -9.11 14.56 12.00
CA GLY A 8 -9.97 15.27 11.04
C GLY A 8 -10.80 16.39 11.68
N MET A 9 -11.28 16.17 12.91
CA MET A 9 -12.03 17.19 13.67
C MET A 9 -11.15 18.36 14.13
N THR A 10 -9.93 18.09 14.56
CA THR A 10 -8.98 19.16 14.95
C THR A 10 -8.46 19.95 13.76
N ALA A 11 -8.30 19.30 12.60
CA ALA A 11 -7.77 19.91 11.39
C ALA A 11 -8.79 20.71 10.57
N HIS A 12 -10.10 20.55 10.81
CA HIS A 12 -11.15 21.16 9.99
C HIS A 12 -11.83 22.32 10.71
N ALA A 13 -11.63 23.53 10.19
CA ALA A 13 -12.12 24.78 10.78
C ALA A 13 -13.65 24.86 11.01
N GLY A 14 -14.45 23.99 10.37
CA GLY A 14 -15.91 23.91 10.56
C GLY A 14 -16.34 23.15 11.80
N PHE A 15 -15.43 22.52 12.55
CA PHE A 15 -15.75 21.86 13.81
C PHE A 15 -15.44 22.77 15.01
N GLY A 16 -16.31 22.79 16.00
CA GLY A 16 -16.12 23.58 17.23
C GLY A 16 -14.89 23.19 18.06
N TRP A 17 -14.23 22.08 17.73
CA TRP A 17 -12.99 21.58 18.35
C TRP A 17 -11.79 21.71 17.41
N ALA A 18 -11.90 22.57 16.40
CA ALA A 18 -10.79 22.84 15.50
C ALA A 18 -9.64 23.50 16.27
N ASP A 19 -8.46 22.89 16.21
CA ASP A 19 -7.22 23.39 16.79
C ASP A 19 -6.07 23.05 15.84
N THR A 20 -5.64 24.07 15.13
CA THR A 20 -4.57 23.92 14.11
C THR A 20 -3.22 23.54 14.73
N ASP A 21 -2.95 23.94 15.96
CA ASP A 21 -1.68 23.63 16.64
C ASP A 21 -1.62 22.18 17.05
N ILE A 22 -2.76 21.62 17.54
CA ILE A 22 -2.89 20.18 17.79
C ILE A 22 -2.74 19.40 16.48
N ALA A 23 -3.42 19.82 15.41
CA ALA A 23 -3.34 19.15 14.13
C ALA A 23 -1.90 19.16 13.56
N HIS A 24 -1.20 20.31 13.64
CA HIS A 24 0.20 20.43 13.23
C HIS A 24 1.14 19.58 14.08
N THR A 25 0.91 19.51 15.38
CA THR A 25 1.69 18.66 16.29
C THR A 25 1.57 17.20 15.94
N ILE A 26 0.34 16.69 15.72
CA ILE A 26 0.10 15.31 15.30
C ILE A 26 0.85 15.00 13.98
N LEU A 27 0.77 15.90 12.99
CA LEU A 27 1.46 15.70 11.72
C LEU A 27 2.98 15.75 11.85
N SER A 28 3.51 16.63 12.71
CA SER A 28 4.97 16.77 12.92
C SER A 28 5.53 15.53 13.60
N GLU A 29 4.86 15.00 14.62
CA GLU A 29 5.27 13.76 15.29
C GLU A 29 5.13 12.54 14.39
N GLY A 30 4.06 12.44 13.59
CA GLY A 30 3.94 11.39 12.58
C GLY A 30 5.11 11.40 11.59
N ARG A 31 5.46 12.57 11.06
CA ARG A 31 6.64 12.73 10.18
C ARG A 31 7.94 12.38 10.88
N ARG A 32 8.07 12.71 12.17
CA ARG A 32 9.23 12.34 12.98
C ARG A 32 9.38 10.83 13.11
N CYS A 33 8.29 10.12 13.40
CA CYS A 33 8.28 8.65 13.47
C CYS A 33 8.69 8.00 12.14
N ILE A 34 8.15 8.47 11.01
CA ILE A 34 8.53 7.95 9.68
C ILE A 34 10.00 8.22 9.36
N ARG A 35 10.56 9.38 9.72
CA ARG A 35 12.00 9.65 9.55
C ARG A 35 12.87 8.77 10.43
N LEU A 36 12.44 8.45 11.65
CA LEU A 36 13.14 7.51 12.52
C LEU A 36 13.14 6.11 11.92
N LEU A 37 12.00 5.66 11.40
CA LEU A 37 11.89 4.39 10.69
C LEU A 37 12.87 4.32 9.50
N ASP A 38 12.88 5.34 8.64
CA ASP A 38 13.82 5.47 7.52
C ASP A 38 15.27 5.40 7.99
N THR A 39 15.62 6.17 9.03
CA THR A 39 16.97 6.19 9.61
C THR A 39 17.39 4.82 10.14
N VAL A 40 16.51 4.11 10.85
CA VAL A 40 16.80 2.78 11.41
C VAL A 40 16.96 1.77 10.29
N ALA A 41 16.03 1.72 9.34
CA ALA A 41 16.09 0.80 8.21
C ALA A 41 17.38 0.99 7.40
N THR A 42 17.72 2.24 7.07
CA THR A 42 18.95 2.58 6.32
C THR A 42 20.21 2.18 7.10
N ARG A 43 20.28 2.42 8.41
CA ARG A 43 21.44 2.01 9.24
C ARG A 43 21.61 0.49 9.31
N LEU A 44 20.54 -0.27 9.18
CA LEU A 44 20.56 -1.73 9.10
C LEU A 44 20.84 -2.26 7.70
N GLY A 45 21.03 -1.37 6.70
CA GLY A 45 21.36 -1.73 5.33
C GLY A 45 20.15 -2.00 4.43
N TYR A 46 18.93 -1.69 4.90
CA TYR A 46 17.71 -1.89 4.12
C TYR A 46 17.30 -0.63 3.34
N ASN A 47 16.73 -0.83 2.16
CA ASN A 47 16.25 0.26 1.31
C ASN A 47 14.80 0.61 1.65
N VAL A 48 14.54 1.86 1.99
CA VAL A 48 13.17 2.39 2.10
C VAL A 48 12.71 2.82 0.71
N LEU A 49 11.75 2.09 0.16
CA LEU A 49 11.24 2.29 -1.20
C LEU A 49 10.24 3.43 -1.28
N TYR A 50 9.38 3.55 -0.26
CA TYR A 50 8.31 4.52 -0.24
C TYR A 50 7.78 4.74 1.18
N GLY A 51 7.56 6.01 1.56
CA GLY A 51 6.91 6.39 2.81
C GLY A 51 5.58 7.08 2.55
N PHE A 52 4.57 6.77 3.34
CA PHE A 52 3.25 7.35 3.23
C PHE A 52 2.64 7.60 4.61
N THR A 53 2.30 8.83 4.91
CA THR A 53 1.66 9.32 6.14
C THR A 53 2.17 8.67 7.43
N ASP A 54 1.85 7.42 7.68
CA ASP A 54 2.09 6.62 8.89
C ASP A 54 2.70 5.23 8.60
N SER A 55 3.05 4.96 7.35
CA SER A 55 3.59 3.67 6.92
C SER A 55 4.78 3.82 5.98
N ALA A 56 5.61 2.79 5.87
CA ALA A 56 6.69 2.74 4.91
C ALA A 56 6.80 1.34 4.28
N PHE A 57 7.26 1.32 3.03
CA PHE A 57 7.59 0.11 2.28
C PHE A 57 9.09 -0.04 2.25
N ILE A 58 9.59 -1.13 2.79
CA ILE A 58 11.02 -1.38 2.98
C ILE A 58 11.38 -2.69 2.29
N GLN A 59 12.43 -2.66 1.50
CA GLN A 59 12.98 -3.86 0.90
C GLN A 59 13.82 -4.59 1.95
N VAL A 60 13.32 -5.73 2.41
CA VAL A 60 13.91 -6.53 3.48
C VAL A 60 13.63 -8.02 3.24
N PRO A 61 14.55 -8.95 3.56
CA PRO A 61 14.24 -10.37 3.59
C PRO A 61 13.10 -10.68 4.55
N GLN A 62 12.28 -11.67 4.24
CA GLN A 62 11.10 -12.00 5.06
C GLN A 62 11.48 -12.38 6.50
N GLU A 63 12.57 -13.09 6.67
CA GLU A 63 13.13 -13.50 7.97
C GLU A 63 13.54 -12.32 8.86
N ASP A 64 13.93 -11.20 8.26
CA ASP A 64 14.37 -10.00 8.96
C ASP A 64 13.25 -9.00 9.26
N ALA A 65 12.09 -9.15 8.62
CA ALA A 65 11.01 -8.16 8.67
C ALA A 65 10.49 -7.90 10.10
N LEU A 66 10.32 -8.95 10.92
CA LEU A 66 9.91 -8.82 12.31
C LEU A 66 11.01 -8.19 13.18
N THR A 67 12.28 -8.55 12.94
CA THR A 67 13.42 -7.96 13.65
C THR A 67 13.52 -6.46 13.34
N LEU A 68 13.34 -6.05 12.10
CA LEU A 68 13.30 -4.65 11.70
C LEU A 68 12.17 -3.90 12.42
N SER A 69 10.96 -4.45 12.44
CA SER A 69 9.81 -3.88 13.15
C SER A 69 10.10 -3.65 14.64
N ALA A 70 10.72 -4.61 15.31
CA ALA A 70 11.12 -4.49 16.72
C ALA A 70 12.17 -3.38 16.92
N ARG A 71 13.20 -3.31 16.07
CA ARG A 71 14.25 -2.26 16.13
C ARG A 71 13.69 -0.87 15.90
N VAL A 72 12.77 -0.72 14.96
CA VAL A 72 12.08 0.56 14.72
C VAL A 72 11.25 0.93 15.94
N THR A 73 10.53 -0.02 16.54
CA THR A 73 9.75 0.20 17.76
C THR A 73 10.63 0.74 18.90
N GLU A 74 11.76 0.08 19.17
CA GLU A 74 12.72 0.54 20.18
C GLU A 74 13.19 1.97 19.93
N ALA A 75 13.58 2.28 18.70
CA ALA A 75 14.06 3.61 18.33
C ALA A 75 12.99 4.69 18.48
N VAL A 76 11.76 4.42 18.08
CA VAL A 76 10.64 5.34 18.22
C VAL A 76 10.32 5.58 19.70
N GLN A 77 10.26 4.53 20.52
CA GLN A 77 10.00 4.63 21.95
C GLN A 77 11.11 5.42 22.69
N GLN A 78 12.37 5.17 22.35
CA GLN A 78 13.50 5.92 22.91
C GLN A 78 13.46 7.42 22.51
N ALA A 79 13.19 7.71 21.24
CA ALA A 79 13.20 9.09 20.74
C ALA A 79 12.00 9.92 21.22
N THR A 80 10.85 9.28 21.48
CA THR A 80 9.61 9.96 21.88
C THR A 80 9.34 9.90 23.38
N GLY A 81 9.99 8.97 24.10
CA GLY A 81 9.65 8.64 25.49
C GLY A 81 8.31 7.92 25.67
N ASN A 82 7.61 7.61 24.59
CA ASN A 82 6.29 7.00 24.61
C ASN A 82 6.36 5.50 24.34
N LYS A 83 6.20 4.67 25.37
CA LYS A 83 6.23 3.21 25.30
C LYS A 83 5.02 2.58 24.58
N GLN A 84 3.98 3.35 24.30
CA GLN A 84 2.79 2.85 23.59
C GLN A 84 2.94 2.92 22.07
N LEU A 85 3.93 3.66 21.57
CA LEU A 85 4.22 3.71 20.14
C LEU A 85 4.98 2.46 19.72
N PHE A 86 4.53 1.85 18.64
CA PHE A 86 5.19 0.69 18.05
C PHE A 86 5.06 0.73 16.53
N ALA A 87 6.02 0.12 15.85
CA ALA A 87 5.97 -0.16 14.42
C ALA A 87 5.45 -1.58 14.23
N GLU A 88 4.40 -1.75 13.47
CA GLU A 88 3.80 -3.04 13.15
C GLU A 88 4.22 -3.49 11.76
N LEU A 89 4.57 -4.76 11.62
CA LEU A 89 4.68 -5.39 10.31
C LEU A 89 3.26 -5.70 9.81
N GLU A 90 2.70 -4.82 9.00
CA GLU A 90 1.33 -4.93 8.50
C GLU A 90 1.18 -6.05 7.46
N ALA A 91 2.16 -6.16 6.57
CA ALA A 91 2.16 -7.20 5.54
C ALA A 91 3.56 -7.40 4.97
N TYR A 92 3.87 -8.65 4.57
CA TYR A 92 5.01 -8.96 3.72
C TYR A 92 4.51 -9.31 2.32
N ILE A 93 5.15 -8.70 1.31
CA ILE A 93 4.73 -8.80 -0.08
C ILE A 93 5.98 -9.04 -0.93
N PRO A 94 6.17 -10.26 -1.47
CA PRO A 94 7.37 -10.63 -2.22
C PRO A 94 7.60 -9.79 -3.48
N TYR A 95 6.51 -9.47 -4.19
CA TYR A 95 6.55 -8.69 -5.42
C TYR A 95 5.61 -7.51 -5.34
N TRP A 96 6.17 -6.30 -5.34
CA TRP A 96 5.44 -5.05 -5.42
C TRP A 96 5.54 -4.46 -6.81
N PHE A 97 4.39 -4.05 -7.35
CA PHE A 97 4.31 -3.26 -8.55
C PHE A 97 3.95 -1.82 -8.21
N PHE A 98 4.86 -0.89 -8.51
CA PHE A 98 4.64 0.54 -8.37
C PHE A 98 4.57 1.18 -9.75
N GLU A 99 3.44 1.80 -10.09
CA GLU A 99 3.32 2.63 -11.31
C GLU A 99 3.74 4.06 -11.03
N LYS A 100 3.25 4.62 -9.92
CA LYS A 100 3.55 5.98 -9.46
C LYS A 100 3.12 6.16 -8.01
N LYS A 101 3.36 7.37 -7.46
CA LYS A 101 2.89 7.74 -6.11
C LYS A 101 1.42 7.37 -5.91
N ASN A 102 1.13 6.65 -4.84
CA ASN A 102 -0.21 6.17 -4.47
C ASN A 102 -0.87 5.24 -5.50
N LYS A 103 -0.10 4.66 -6.45
CA LYS A 103 -0.64 3.67 -7.39
C LYS A 103 0.27 2.45 -7.43
N TYR A 104 -0.11 1.42 -6.68
CA TYR A 104 0.66 0.21 -6.47
C TYR A 104 -0.23 -1.02 -6.27
N ALA A 105 0.35 -2.20 -6.47
CA ALA A 105 -0.27 -3.48 -6.21
C ALA A 105 0.77 -4.49 -5.73
N GLY A 106 0.33 -5.48 -4.93
CA GLY A 106 1.15 -6.59 -4.48
C GLY A 106 0.32 -7.70 -3.87
N MET A 107 0.81 -8.94 -3.95
CA MET A 107 0.17 -10.10 -3.32
C MET A 107 0.76 -10.31 -1.93
N VAL A 108 -0.09 -10.30 -0.91
CA VAL A 108 0.30 -10.52 0.48
C VAL A 108 0.72 -11.98 0.66
N SER A 109 1.86 -12.23 1.29
CA SER A 109 2.31 -13.57 1.71
C SER A 109 2.28 -13.74 3.24
N TRP A 110 2.29 -12.65 3.99
CA TRP A 110 2.13 -12.62 5.44
C TRP A 110 1.33 -11.37 5.83
N PRO A 111 0.43 -11.42 6.82
CA PRO A 111 0.16 -12.55 7.72
C PRO A 111 -0.64 -13.67 7.02
N PRO A 112 -0.67 -14.91 7.58
CA PRO A 112 -1.32 -16.06 6.95
C PRO A 112 -2.80 -15.85 6.62
N GLU A 113 -3.54 -15.12 7.43
CA GLU A 113 -4.97 -14.80 7.23
C GLU A 113 -5.22 -13.89 6.02
N ASP A 114 -4.19 -13.17 5.58
CA ASP A 114 -4.25 -12.29 4.41
C ASP A 114 -3.46 -12.83 3.22
N ALA A 115 -2.79 -13.97 3.37
CA ALA A 115 -2.01 -14.58 2.30
C ALA A 115 -2.87 -14.85 1.05
N GLY A 116 -2.34 -14.48 -0.10
CA GLY A 116 -3.03 -14.56 -1.40
C GLY A 116 -4.01 -13.40 -1.67
N LYS A 117 -4.25 -12.48 -0.73
CA LYS A 117 -5.03 -11.27 -1.00
C LYS A 117 -4.18 -10.24 -1.74
N MET A 118 -4.80 -9.56 -2.70
CA MET A 118 -4.13 -8.46 -3.41
C MET A 118 -4.32 -7.14 -2.64
N LYS A 119 -3.23 -6.54 -2.19
CA LYS A 119 -3.21 -5.19 -1.63
C LYS A 119 -2.96 -4.19 -2.76
N THR A 120 -3.91 -3.26 -2.98
CA THR A 120 -3.82 -2.28 -4.06
C THR A 120 -4.15 -0.87 -3.58
N ALA A 121 -3.52 0.12 -4.21
CA ALA A 121 -3.94 1.52 -4.13
C ALA A 121 -4.16 2.08 -5.54
N ASN A 122 -5.32 2.68 -5.75
CA ASN A 122 -5.73 3.34 -7.00
C ASN A 122 -5.68 2.48 -8.28
N PHE A 123 -5.55 1.16 -8.15
CA PHE A 123 -5.89 0.19 -9.18
C PHE A 123 -7.30 -0.35 -8.93
N LEU A 124 -7.96 -0.86 -9.98
CA LEU A 124 -9.30 -1.47 -9.93
C LEU A 124 -10.42 -0.53 -9.43
N LYS A 125 -10.14 0.77 -9.29
CA LYS A 125 -11.05 1.80 -8.76
C LYS A 125 -11.65 2.68 -9.86
N GLY A 126 -12.06 2.12 -10.98
CA GLY A 126 -12.71 2.91 -12.04
C GLY A 126 -14.20 2.62 -12.10
N SER A 127 -15.08 3.53 -11.68
CA SER A 127 -16.52 3.43 -11.98
C SER A 127 -16.81 3.60 -13.47
N SER A 128 -15.86 4.15 -14.23
CA SER A 128 -15.95 4.42 -15.66
C SER A 128 -15.38 3.31 -16.56
N LEU A 129 -14.79 2.25 -15.99
CA LEU A 129 -14.22 1.17 -16.77
C LEU A 129 -15.28 0.10 -17.09
N ALA A 130 -15.29 -0.39 -18.32
CA ALA A 130 -16.08 -1.53 -18.71
C ALA A 130 -15.70 -2.79 -17.90
N PRO A 131 -16.62 -3.72 -17.63
CA PRO A 131 -16.32 -4.93 -16.85
C PRO A 131 -15.12 -5.72 -17.37
N ILE A 132 -15.00 -5.90 -18.68
CA ILE A 132 -13.85 -6.59 -19.30
C ILE A 132 -12.51 -5.89 -19.01
N SER A 133 -12.49 -4.55 -18.96
CA SER A 133 -11.28 -3.79 -18.62
C SER A 133 -10.84 -4.04 -17.18
N LYS A 134 -11.79 -4.16 -16.24
CA LYS A 134 -11.50 -4.51 -14.84
C LYS A 134 -10.96 -5.93 -14.71
N VAL A 135 -11.49 -6.86 -15.49
CA VAL A 135 -10.98 -8.24 -15.54
C VAL A 135 -9.56 -8.25 -16.07
N ALA A 136 -9.30 -7.54 -17.18
CA ALA A 136 -7.97 -7.45 -17.77
C ALA A 136 -6.95 -6.80 -16.80
N GLU A 137 -7.31 -5.68 -16.16
CA GLU A 137 -6.46 -5.02 -15.17
C GLU A 137 -6.16 -5.94 -13.97
N ARG A 138 -7.18 -6.63 -13.43
CA ARG A 138 -7.01 -7.60 -12.35
C ARG A 138 -6.10 -8.75 -12.75
N THR A 139 -6.31 -9.34 -13.94
CA THR A 139 -5.50 -10.44 -14.45
C THR A 139 -4.03 -10.02 -14.61
N ALA A 140 -3.77 -8.85 -15.22
CA ALA A 140 -2.43 -8.34 -15.38
C ALA A 140 -1.75 -8.13 -14.02
N LEU A 141 -2.42 -7.44 -13.09
CA LEU A 141 -1.87 -7.18 -11.76
C LEU A 141 -1.60 -8.47 -10.98
N THR A 142 -2.48 -9.47 -11.08
CA THR A 142 -2.27 -10.75 -10.40
C THR A 142 -1.00 -11.42 -10.89
N LEU A 143 -0.83 -11.53 -12.21
CA LEU A 143 0.36 -12.17 -12.82
C LEU A 143 1.65 -11.39 -12.49
N ILE A 144 1.63 -10.05 -12.60
CA ILE A 144 2.78 -9.20 -12.25
C ILE A 144 3.16 -9.40 -10.77
N CYS A 145 2.18 -9.39 -9.87
CA CYS A 145 2.41 -9.56 -8.44
C CYS A 145 2.77 -11.00 -8.02
N GLN A 146 2.63 -11.96 -8.93
CA GLN A 146 3.15 -13.33 -8.80
C GLN A 146 4.57 -13.48 -9.34
N GLY A 147 5.12 -12.41 -9.92
CA GLY A 147 6.48 -12.41 -10.49
C GLY A 147 6.54 -12.97 -11.92
N GLU A 148 5.39 -13.09 -12.60
CA GLU A 148 5.35 -13.58 -13.99
C GLU A 148 6.01 -12.57 -14.95
N ASN A 149 6.60 -13.09 -16.02
CA ASN A 149 7.28 -12.26 -17.01
C ASN A 149 6.28 -11.57 -17.96
N GLU A 150 6.76 -10.56 -18.69
CA GLU A 150 5.96 -9.76 -19.61
C GLU A 150 5.23 -10.59 -20.67
N ALA A 151 5.85 -11.65 -21.19
CA ALA A 151 5.27 -12.49 -22.25
C ALA A 151 4.00 -13.20 -21.77
N ILE A 152 4.03 -13.73 -20.55
CA ILE A 152 2.87 -14.41 -19.91
C ILE A 152 1.74 -13.41 -19.66
N VAL A 153 2.08 -12.24 -19.10
CA VAL A 153 1.10 -11.17 -18.85
C VAL A 153 0.46 -10.72 -20.17
N ARG A 154 1.27 -10.48 -21.19
CA ARG A 154 0.81 -10.06 -22.52
C ARG A 154 -0.11 -11.10 -23.16
N GLU A 155 0.27 -12.38 -23.12
CA GLU A 155 -0.55 -13.46 -23.66
C GLU A 155 -1.92 -13.52 -22.96
N ALA A 156 -1.95 -13.45 -21.64
CA ALA A 156 -3.18 -13.46 -20.87
C ALA A 156 -4.12 -12.29 -21.25
N ILE A 157 -3.58 -11.08 -21.42
CA ILE A 157 -4.36 -9.91 -21.84
C ILE A 157 -4.86 -10.07 -23.28
N LEU A 158 -4.03 -10.58 -24.19
CA LEU A 158 -4.43 -10.83 -25.57
C LEU A 158 -5.58 -11.84 -25.67
N LYS A 159 -5.56 -12.92 -24.85
CA LYS A 159 -6.67 -13.88 -24.77
C LYS A 159 -7.99 -13.22 -24.36
N LEU A 160 -7.96 -12.22 -23.47
CA LEU A 160 -9.15 -11.44 -23.09
C LEU A 160 -9.58 -10.44 -24.18
N ALA A 161 -8.63 -9.87 -24.91
CA ALA A 161 -8.90 -8.87 -25.94
C ALA A 161 -9.40 -9.44 -27.25
N LEU A 162 -9.01 -10.66 -27.62
CA LEU A 162 -9.37 -11.30 -28.89
C LEU A 162 -10.88 -11.46 -29.10
N PRO A 163 -11.68 -11.97 -28.13
CA PRO A 163 -13.13 -12.05 -28.27
C PRO A 163 -13.78 -10.66 -28.48
N VAL A 164 -13.26 -9.65 -27.78
CA VAL A 164 -13.75 -8.26 -27.96
C VAL A 164 -13.54 -7.77 -29.38
N ARG A 165 -12.34 -7.99 -29.95
CA ARG A 165 -12.03 -7.60 -31.35
C ARG A 165 -12.89 -8.34 -32.37
N LYS A 166 -13.31 -9.55 -32.08
CA LYS A 166 -14.17 -10.37 -32.95
C LYS A 166 -15.67 -10.07 -32.80
N GLY A 167 -16.04 -9.25 -31.80
CA GLY A 167 -17.45 -9.01 -31.48
C GLY A 167 -18.16 -10.23 -30.82
N GLU A 168 -17.40 -11.15 -30.24
CA GLU A 168 -17.89 -12.38 -29.62
C GLU A 168 -18.25 -12.21 -28.12
N VAL A 169 -18.30 -10.95 -27.62
CA VAL A 169 -18.61 -10.63 -26.22
C VAL A 169 -19.98 -9.99 -26.07
N ASN A 170 -20.61 -10.18 -24.91
CA ASN A 170 -21.86 -9.51 -24.60
C ASN A 170 -21.64 -8.00 -24.46
N LEU A 171 -22.53 -7.18 -25.02
CA LEU A 171 -22.47 -5.72 -24.90
C LEU A 171 -22.36 -5.25 -23.45
N LYS A 172 -23.00 -5.93 -22.47
CA LYS A 172 -22.90 -5.62 -21.04
C LYS A 172 -21.49 -5.78 -20.46
N GLU A 173 -20.61 -6.54 -21.11
CA GLU A 173 -19.22 -6.73 -20.67
C GLU A 173 -18.29 -5.63 -21.17
N VAL A 174 -18.64 -4.99 -22.27
CA VAL A 174 -17.84 -3.96 -22.97
C VAL A 174 -18.41 -2.54 -22.85
N THR A 175 -19.64 -2.40 -22.37
CA THR A 175 -20.28 -1.11 -22.10
C THR A 175 -20.29 -0.80 -20.61
N LYS A 176 -20.45 0.49 -20.32
CA LYS A 176 -20.58 1.00 -18.97
C LYS A 176 -22.02 1.00 -18.51
#